data_fd456896d04301b2c9c1443b39b16ecc
#
_entry.id   fd456896d04301b2c9c1443b39b16ecc
#
_cell.length_a   1.000
_cell.length_b   1.000
_cell.length_c   1.000
_cell.angle_alpha   90.00
_cell.angle_beta   90.00
_cell.angle_gamma   90.00
#
_symmetry.space_group_name_H-M   'P 1'
#
loop_
_entity.id
_entity.type
_entity.pdbx_description
1 polymer ?
#
loop_
_entity_poly.entity_id
_entity_poly.type
_entity_poly.pdbx_seq_one_letter_code
_entity_poly.pdbx_strand_id
1 'polypeptide(L)'
;MHWFWTAFLGFIAFLWLLAAIELARGAYLIPALNQVLLRPFENAHNGKPEVAPRVSILFSALDEAEKLPAALATFLAMDYPDYEVVAVDDRSEDATGSILDAAARANSRLKVVHVTSLPAGWLGKPHGLQQAFEHSSGEWLVLTDADVRFEPDVLRTTIALAEQNHWDHLTLLCHAEMFTPGEKIAMTFFAMSFMLGLRPWRASDPKSRSYIGVGAFQLIRRSAYEKMGTHRRLAMEVVDDVKVGKLVKEAGLHSGVAKAGRAVTVHWHAGLGNIIRGTTKNFYATTGFRLWVAVGQVAGNLLMFVLPWLALPFVQGWARIFAVSAIVLPVMAQAGAALEFDESPLYAVTQPLGALIVCWMIVRSTFVTLRQGGIRWRGTFYAIEELKRGVV
;
A
#
# COMPACT_ATOMS: atom_id res chain seq x y z
N MET A 1 39.94 -19.11 -1.21
CA MET A 1 38.67 -18.97 -0.51
C MET A 1 38.49 -17.58 0.15
N HIS A 2 39.49 -17.00 0.80
CA HIS A 2 39.41 -15.66 1.42
C HIS A 2 39.04 -14.55 0.43
N TRP A 3 39.63 -14.49 -0.74
CA TRP A 3 39.35 -13.46 -1.76
C TRP A 3 37.91 -13.49 -2.25
N PHE A 4 37.34 -14.66 -2.42
CA PHE A 4 35.93 -14.83 -2.82
C PHE A 4 34.99 -14.17 -1.81
N TRP A 5 35.14 -14.48 -0.51
CA TRP A 5 34.28 -13.90 0.52
C TRP A 5 34.49 -12.40 0.67
N THR A 6 35.72 -11.93 0.52
CA THR A 6 36.00 -10.48 0.57
C THR A 6 35.31 -9.75 -0.56
N ALA A 7 35.45 -10.24 -1.79
CA ALA A 7 34.81 -9.62 -2.97
C ALA A 7 33.28 -9.70 -2.89
N PHE A 8 32.74 -10.86 -2.51
CA PHE A 8 31.31 -11.11 -2.46
C PHE A 8 30.62 -10.28 -1.37
N LEU A 9 31.11 -10.29 -0.13
CA LEU A 9 30.56 -9.49 0.97
C LEU A 9 30.80 -8.00 0.75
N GLY A 10 31.94 -7.63 0.14
CA GLY A 10 32.19 -6.27 -0.29
C GLY A 10 31.18 -5.76 -1.31
N PHE A 11 30.79 -6.60 -2.27
CA PHE A 11 29.73 -6.27 -3.22
C PHE A 11 28.37 -6.09 -2.53
N ILE A 12 27.99 -6.98 -1.61
CA ILE A 12 26.74 -6.84 -0.84
C ILE A 12 26.77 -5.54 0.01
N ALA A 13 27.87 -5.26 0.71
CA ALA A 13 28.02 -4.05 1.50
C ALA A 13 27.93 -2.78 0.63
N PHE A 14 28.52 -2.80 -0.55
CA PHE A 14 28.44 -1.70 -1.52
C PHE A 14 26.98 -1.49 -2.00
N LEU A 15 26.26 -2.56 -2.35
CA LEU A 15 24.85 -2.44 -2.71
C LEU A 15 24.02 -1.85 -1.57
N TRP A 16 24.28 -2.27 -0.32
CA TRP A 16 23.62 -1.71 0.84
C TRP A 16 23.94 -0.26 1.12
N LEU A 17 25.19 0.16 0.88
CA LEU A 17 25.57 1.56 0.98
C LEU A 17 24.78 2.42 -0.02
N LEU A 18 24.67 1.98 -1.27
CA LEU A 18 23.85 2.66 -2.27
C LEU A 18 22.36 2.69 -1.88
N ALA A 19 21.83 1.55 -1.39
CA ALA A 19 20.46 1.45 -0.95
C ALA A 19 20.16 2.35 0.27
N ALA A 20 21.08 2.42 1.24
CA ALA A 20 20.94 3.29 2.41
C ALA A 20 20.93 4.78 2.02
N ILE A 21 21.81 5.20 1.09
CA ILE A 21 21.83 6.57 0.56
C ILE A 21 20.50 6.88 -0.14
N GLU A 22 20.02 5.98 -1.00
CA GLU A 22 18.73 6.16 -1.70
C GLU A 22 17.55 6.23 -0.73
N LEU A 23 17.51 5.37 0.29
CA LEU A 23 16.45 5.40 1.32
C LEU A 23 16.48 6.70 2.13
N ALA A 24 17.66 7.14 2.57
CA ALA A 24 17.81 8.38 3.32
C ALA A 24 17.33 9.59 2.51
N ARG A 25 17.73 9.67 1.23
CA ARG A 25 17.23 10.69 0.30
C ARG A 25 15.72 10.59 0.11
N GLY A 26 15.22 9.36 -0.07
CA GLY A 26 13.80 9.10 -0.27
C GLY A 26 12.96 9.51 0.94
N ALA A 27 13.40 9.17 2.14
CA ALA A 27 12.72 9.55 3.37
C ALA A 27 12.61 11.08 3.54
N TYR A 28 13.63 11.83 3.09
CA TYR A 28 13.63 13.29 3.11
C TYR A 28 12.73 13.91 2.02
N LEU A 29 12.63 13.27 0.85
CA LEU A 29 11.87 13.80 -0.30
C LEU A 29 10.35 13.57 -0.18
N ILE A 30 9.91 12.64 0.65
CA ILE A 30 8.48 12.38 0.83
C ILE A 30 7.93 13.36 1.88
N PRO A 31 7.02 14.29 1.50
CA PRO A 31 6.42 15.23 2.45
C PRO A 31 5.56 14.49 3.49
N ALA A 32 5.45 15.08 4.67
CA ALA A 32 4.55 14.59 5.71
C ALA A 32 3.30 15.49 5.78
N LEU A 33 2.12 14.89 5.95
CA LEU A 33 0.86 15.65 5.98
C LEU A 33 0.82 16.69 7.10
N ASN A 34 1.41 16.40 8.26
CA ASN A 34 1.46 17.33 9.38
C ASN A 34 2.31 18.59 9.13
N GLN A 35 3.03 18.64 8.02
CA GLN A 35 3.83 19.83 7.60
C GLN A 35 3.09 20.68 6.55
N VAL A 36 1.92 20.24 6.10
CA VAL A 36 1.13 20.99 5.12
C VAL A 36 0.48 22.19 5.79
N LEU A 37 0.78 23.39 5.30
CA LEU A 37 0.13 24.60 5.74
C LEU A 37 -1.28 24.66 5.15
N LEU A 38 -2.28 24.43 5.99
CA LEU A 38 -3.67 24.57 5.60
C LEU A 38 -3.98 26.05 5.39
N ARG A 39 -4.38 26.42 4.18
CA ARG A 39 -5.02 27.72 3.93
C ARG A 39 -6.53 27.54 4.18
N PRO A 40 -7.18 28.46 4.91
CA PRO A 40 -8.63 28.46 5.00
C PRO A 40 -9.23 28.55 3.58
N PHE A 41 -10.23 27.73 3.26
CA PHE A 41 -10.97 27.84 2.00
C PHE A 41 -11.68 29.21 1.81
N GLU A 42 -11.71 30.02 2.89
CA GLU A 42 -12.31 31.36 2.90
C GLU A 42 -11.38 32.45 2.33
N ASN A 43 -10.10 32.17 2.09
CA ASN A 43 -9.18 33.16 1.53
C ASN A 43 -9.36 33.27 0.03
N ALA A 44 -10.18 34.23 -0.37
CA ALA A 44 -10.45 34.61 -1.74
C ALA A 44 -9.16 34.86 -2.54
N HIS A 45 -8.89 34.07 -3.57
CA HIS A 45 -8.01 34.49 -4.65
C HIS A 45 -8.81 35.40 -5.57
N ASN A 46 -8.42 36.67 -5.71
CA ASN A 46 -9.14 37.70 -6.50
C ASN A 46 -10.58 38.04 -6.04
N GLY A 47 -10.88 37.98 -4.71
CA GLY A 47 -12.17 38.43 -4.17
C GLY A 47 -13.34 37.46 -4.38
N LYS A 48 -13.09 36.24 -4.86
CA LYS A 48 -14.10 35.17 -4.93
C LYS A 48 -13.76 34.10 -3.86
N PRO A 49 -14.77 33.60 -3.08
CA PRO A 49 -14.54 32.52 -2.15
C PRO A 49 -14.05 31.30 -2.95
N GLU A 50 -12.93 30.70 -2.53
CA GLU A 50 -12.46 29.45 -3.11
C GLU A 50 -13.43 28.35 -2.67
N VAL A 51 -14.24 27.86 -3.62
CA VAL A 51 -15.18 26.77 -3.34
C VAL A 51 -14.37 25.48 -3.23
N ALA A 52 -14.46 24.84 -2.07
CA ALA A 52 -13.82 23.55 -1.87
C ALA A 52 -14.33 22.52 -2.92
N PRO A 53 -13.45 21.83 -3.63
CA PRO A 53 -13.88 20.84 -4.62
C PRO A 53 -14.62 19.69 -3.92
N ARG A 54 -15.69 19.19 -4.54
CA ARG A 54 -16.44 18.05 -4.00
C ARG A 54 -15.59 16.79 -3.99
N VAL A 55 -15.64 16.05 -2.88
CA VAL A 55 -14.90 14.79 -2.67
C VAL A 55 -15.85 13.61 -2.52
N SER A 56 -15.54 12.48 -3.17
CA SER A 56 -16.22 11.20 -2.94
C SER A 56 -15.24 10.21 -2.30
N ILE A 57 -15.56 9.71 -1.11
CA ILE A 57 -14.83 8.60 -0.47
C ILE A 57 -15.47 7.30 -0.96
N LEU A 58 -14.68 6.44 -1.61
CA LEU A 58 -15.12 5.23 -2.29
C LEU A 58 -14.48 4.00 -1.64
N PHE A 59 -15.30 3.05 -1.22
CA PHE A 59 -14.81 1.75 -0.73
C PHE A 59 -15.76 0.61 -1.06
N SER A 60 -15.21 -0.61 -1.06
CA SER A 60 -15.95 -1.85 -1.20
C SER A 60 -15.74 -2.71 0.03
N ALA A 61 -16.83 -3.21 0.60
CA ALA A 61 -16.83 -4.10 1.75
C ALA A 61 -17.40 -5.48 1.38
N LEU A 62 -16.79 -6.55 1.91
CA LEU A 62 -17.31 -7.92 1.85
C LEU A 62 -16.97 -8.60 3.17
N ASP A 63 -17.99 -8.91 3.97
CA ASP A 63 -17.88 -9.54 5.28
C ASP A 63 -16.93 -8.78 6.23
N GLU A 64 -17.18 -7.48 6.41
CA GLU A 64 -16.37 -6.55 7.23
C GLU A 64 -17.15 -6.04 8.47
N ALA A 65 -18.21 -6.72 8.89
CA ALA A 65 -19.10 -6.27 9.98
C ALA A 65 -18.35 -5.93 11.28
N GLU A 66 -17.22 -6.60 11.56
CA GLU A 66 -16.43 -6.38 12.78
C GLU A 66 -15.68 -5.04 12.75
N LYS A 67 -15.05 -4.68 11.62
CA LYS A 67 -14.15 -3.51 11.52
C LYS A 67 -14.83 -2.28 10.94
N LEU A 68 -15.79 -2.48 10.04
CA LEU A 68 -16.50 -1.43 9.31
C LEU A 68 -17.10 -0.33 10.18
N PRO A 69 -17.77 -0.60 11.33
CA PRO A 69 -18.37 0.47 12.13
C PRO A 69 -17.38 1.54 12.58
N ALA A 70 -16.17 1.14 12.99
CA ALA A 70 -15.13 2.07 13.43
C ALA A 70 -14.56 2.90 12.27
N ALA A 71 -14.33 2.30 11.12
CA ALA A 71 -13.86 2.98 9.91
C ALA A 71 -14.92 3.97 9.37
N LEU A 72 -16.16 3.50 9.22
CA LEU A 72 -17.27 4.29 8.70
C LEU A 72 -17.56 5.51 9.55
N ALA A 73 -17.47 5.40 10.88
CA ALA A 73 -17.63 6.53 11.78
C ALA A 73 -16.63 7.64 11.47
N THR A 74 -15.37 7.30 11.13
CA THR A 74 -14.36 8.28 10.75
C THR A 74 -14.64 8.89 9.38
N PHE A 75 -15.08 8.11 8.40
CA PHE A 75 -15.42 8.61 7.06
C PHE A 75 -16.59 9.61 7.08
N LEU A 76 -17.53 9.43 8.01
CA LEU A 76 -18.69 10.30 8.18
C LEU A 76 -18.41 11.54 9.06
N ALA A 77 -17.24 11.60 9.70
CA ALA A 77 -16.82 12.70 10.60
C ALA A 77 -15.75 13.61 10.00
N MET A 78 -15.62 13.68 8.67
CA MET A 78 -14.62 14.53 8.01
C MET A 78 -14.90 16.02 8.22
N ASP A 79 -13.86 16.77 8.60
CA ASP A 79 -13.86 18.24 8.60
C ASP A 79 -13.63 18.76 7.17
N TYR A 80 -14.64 18.56 6.32
CA TYR A 80 -14.63 18.98 4.93
C TYR A 80 -16.03 19.42 4.50
N PRO A 81 -16.18 20.57 3.80
CA PRO A 81 -17.51 21.16 3.57
C PRO A 81 -18.39 20.34 2.64
N ASP A 82 -17.86 19.88 1.50
CA ASP A 82 -18.63 19.18 0.47
C ASP A 82 -18.01 17.81 0.15
N TYR A 83 -18.52 16.77 0.79
CA TYR A 83 -18.13 15.37 0.52
C TYR A 83 -19.29 14.41 0.64
N GLU A 84 -19.13 13.27 -0.01
CA GLU A 84 -19.99 12.11 0.09
C GLU A 84 -19.16 10.85 0.34
N VAL A 85 -19.80 9.82 0.87
CA VAL A 85 -19.23 8.48 1.03
C VAL A 85 -20.07 7.54 0.19
N VAL A 86 -19.44 6.77 -0.70
CA VAL A 86 -20.10 5.75 -1.50
C VAL A 86 -19.53 4.39 -1.12
N ALA A 87 -20.33 3.63 -0.39
CA ALA A 87 -20.01 2.29 0.09
C ALA A 87 -20.64 1.24 -0.82
N VAL A 88 -19.86 0.26 -1.22
CA VAL A 88 -20.37 -0.90 -1.95
C VAL A 88 -20.33 -2.11 -1.05
N ASP A 89 -21.49 -2.69 -0.77
CA ASP A 89 -21.65 -4.00 -0.15
C ASP A 89 -21.53 -5.06 -1.26
N ASP A 90 -20.35 -5.71 -1.33
CA ASP A 90 -20.04 -6.67 -2.37
C ASP A 90 -20.43 -8.09 -1.96
N ARG A 91 -21.73 -8.42 -1.96
CA ARG A 91 -22.24 -9.77 -1.68
C ARG A 91 -21.94 -10.28 -0.27
N SER A 92 -21.96 -9.39 0.75
CA SER A 92 -21.73 -9.81 2.14
C SER A 92 -22.82 -10.76 2.64
N GLU A 93 -22.40 -11.77 3.39
CA GLU A 93 -23.28 -12.75 4.05
C GLU A 93 -23.45 -12.45 5.55
N ASP A 94 -22.60 -11.55 6.10
CA ASP A 94 -22.66 -11.11 7.50
C ASP A 94 -23.53 -9.84 7.68
N ALA A 95 -23.36 -9.14 8.79
CA ALA A 95 -24.10 -7.92 9.10
C ALA A 95 -23.62 -6.66 8.32
N THR A 96 -22.62 -6.76 7.43
CA THR A 96 -22.03 -5.60 6.72
C THR A 96 -23.09 -4.76 6.02
N GLY A 97 -23.95 -5.36 5.19
CA GLY A 97 -24.99 -4.64 4.45
C GLY A 97 -25.99 -3.93 5.39
N SER A 98 -26.44 -4.61 6.46
CA SER A 98 -27.38 -4.02 7.43
C SER A 98 -26.76 -2.85 8.22
N ILE A 99 -25.46 -2.90 8.53
CA ILE A 99 -24.71 -1.81 9.17
C ILE A 99 -24.66 -0.59 8.24
N LEU A 100 -24.32 -0.80 6.97
CA LEU A 100 -24.28 0.27 5.95
C LEU A 100 -25.66 0.92 5.78
N ASP A 101 -26.72 0.13 5.66
CA ASP A 101 -28.09 0.62 5.52
C ASP A 101 -28.56 1.43 6.72
N ALA A 102 -28.23 0.95 7.93
CA ALA A 102 -28.56 1.68 9.17
C ALA A 102 -27.83 3.04 9.21
N ALA A 103 -26.55 3.06 8.84
CA ALA A 103 -25.76 4.29 8.78
C ALA A 103 -26.27 5.28 7.70
N ALA A 104 -26.67 4.78 6.52
CA ALA A 104 -27.22 5.61 5.43
C ALA A 104 -28.56 6.26 5.80
N ARG A 105 -29.40 5.56 6.56
CA ARG A 105 -30.63 6.17 7.11
C ARG A 105 -30.35 7.30 8.09
N ALA A 106 -29.23 7.24 8.80
CA ALA A 106 -28.84 8.24 9.79
C ALA A 106 -28.02 9.40 9.21
N ASN A 107 -27.36 9.22 8.06
CA ASN A 107 -26.46 10.20 7.46
C ASN A 107 -26.62 10.29 5.96
N SER A 108 -27.14 11.42 5.47
CA SER A 108 -27.39 11.67 4.04
C SER A 108 -26.13 11.75 3.17
N ARG A 109 -24.95 11.87 3.76
CA ARG A 109 -23.67 11.83 3.02
C ARG A 109 -23.29 10.42 2.60
N LEU A 110 -23.87 9.37 3.17
CA LEU A 110 -23.60 7.98 2.84
C LEU A 110 -24.60 7.47 1.80
N LYS A 111 -24.05 6.98 0.69
CA LYS A 111 -24.78 6.20 -0.32
C LYS A 111 -24.31 4.75 -0.25
N VAL A 112 -25.23 3.83 -0.28
CA VAL A 112 -24.95 2.38 -0.27
C VAL A 112 -25.38 1.77 -1.60
N VAL A 113 -24.51 0.95 -2.16
CA VAL A 113 -24.78 0.18 -3.39
C VAL A 113 -24.61 -1.29 -3.04
N HIS A 114 -25.65 -2.08 -3.20
CA HIS A 114 -25.59 -3.53 -3.00
C HIS A 114 -25.32 -4.25 -4.31
N VAL A 115 -24.22 -4.99 -4.34
CA VAL A 115 -23.89 -5.91 -5.44
C VAL A 115 -24.31 -7.31 -5.03
N THR A 116 -25.17 -7.92 -5.83
CA THR A 116 -25.71 -9.27 -5.57
C THR A 116 -24.98 -10.37 -6.33
N SER A 117 -24.28 -10.02 -7.40
CA SER A 117 -23.52 -10.97 -8.21
C SER A 117 -22.27 -10.32 -8.80
N LEU A 118 -21.19 -11.09 -8.90
CA LEU A 118 -19.95 -10.64 -9.51
C LEU A 118 -19.94 -11.03 -10.99
N PRO A 119 -19.82 -10.06 -11.92
CA PRO A 119 -19.71 -10.35 -13.35
C PRO A 119 -18.43 -11.13 -13.67
N ALA A 120 -18.49 -12.00 -14.68
CA ALA A 120 -17.31 -12.69 -15.18
C ALA A 120 -16.24 -11.68 -15.63
N GLY A 121 -14.96 -12.00 -15.37
CA GLY A 121 -13.83 -11.12 -15.70
C GLY A 121 -13.58 -10.00 -14.71
N TRP A 122 -14.14 -10.07 -13.51
CA TRP A 122 -13.90 -9.13 -12.42
C TRP A 122 -13.46 -9.81 -11.13
N LEU A 123 -12.53 -9.19 -10.44
CA LEU A 123 -12.29 -9.40 -9.01
C LEU A 123 -13.28 -8.55 -8.19
N GLY A 124 -13.68 -9.01 -7.01
CA GLY A 124 -14.70 -8.33 -6.20
C GLY A 124 -14.33 -6.90 -5.86
N LYS A 125 -13.14 -6.64 -5.28
CA LYS A 125 -12.72 -5.29 -4.88
C LYS A 125 -12.66 -4.31 -6.07
N PRO A 126 -11.99 -4.60 -7.20
CA PRO A 126 -12.02 -3.74 -8.38
C PRO A 126 -13.42 -3.48 -8.91
N HIS A 127 -14.29 -4.49 -8.93
CA HIS A 127 -15.70 -4.33 -9.33
C HIS A 127 -16.44 -3.38 -8.36
N GLY A 128 -16.29 -3.60 -7.06
CA GLY A 128 -16.93 -2.74 -6.05
C GLY A 128 -16.46 -1.28 -6.16
N LEU A 129 -15.16 -1.03 -6.34
CA LEU A 129 -14.63 0.33 -6.53
C LEU A 129 -15.12 0.95 -7.85
N GLN A 130 -15.28 0.17 -8.93
CA GLN A 130 -15.90 0.64 -10.17
C GLN A 130 -17.37 1.03 -9.94
N GLN A 131 -18.13 0.22 -9.19
CA GLN A 131 -19.52 0.54 -8.85
C GLN A 131 -19.60 1.78 -7.94
N ALA A 132 -18.73 1.93 -6.97
CA ALA A 132 -18.66 3.13 -6.14
C ALA A 132 -18.39 4.39 -6.98
N PHE A 133 -17.48 4.31 -7.94
CA PHE A 133 -17.19 5.39 -8.87
C PHE A 133 -18.41 5.78 -9.70
N GLU A 134 -19.12 4.81 -10.29
CA GLU A 134 -20.29 5.05 -11.14
C GLU A 134 -21.45 5.73 -10.39
N HIS A 135 -21.49 5.58 -9.05
CA HIS A 135 -22.51 6.20 -8.18
C HIS A 135 -22.02 7.46 -7.45
N SER A 136 -20.79 7.90 -7.72
CA SER A 136 -20.17 9.07 -7.10
C SER A 136 -20.25 10.31 -7.98
N SER A 137 -20.08 11.50 -7.37
CA SER A 137 -20.17 12.78 -8.07
C SER A 137 -19.04 13.75 -7.77
N GLY A 138 -18.08 13.38 -6.89
CA GLY A 138 -16.96 14.24 -6.50
C GLY A 138 -16.01 14.54 -7.65
N GLU A 139 -15.42 15.72 -7.63
CA GLU A 139 -14.30 16.11 -8.50
C GLU A 139 -13.03 15.34 -8.11
N TRP A 140 -12.86 15.10 -6.82
CA TRP A 140 -11.82 14.25 -6.28
C TRP A 140 -12.41 12.96 -5.73
N LEU A 141 -11.71 11.87 -5.95
CA LEU A 141 -12.06 10.55 -5.46
C LEU A 141 -11.02 10.09 -4.45
N VAL A 142 -11.45 9.61 -3.30
CA VAL A 142 -10.62 8.90 -2.33
C VAL A 142 -10.95 7.42 -2.44
N LEU A 143 -10.01 6.62 -2.93
CA LEU A 143 -10.12 5.16 -2.94
C LEU A 143 -9.52 4.63 -1.63
N THR A 144 -10.27 3.83 -0.87
CA THR A 144 -9.84 3.30 0.43
C THR A 144 -10.38 1.90 0.69
N ASP A 145 -9.84 1.23 1.70
CA ASP A 145 -10.36 -0.05 2.21
C ASP A 145 -11.41 0.22 3.32
N ALA A 146 -12.29 -0.75 3.55
CA ALA A 146 -13.42 -0.63 4.48
C ALA A 146 -13.03 -0.69 5.98
N ASP A 147 -11.77 -0.95 6.30
CA ASP A 147 -11.23 -1.11 7.64
C ASP A 147 -10.17 -0.06 8.04
N VAL A 148 -10.04 0.99 7.23
CA VAL A 148 -9.11 2.10 7.45
C VAL A 148 -9.79 3.21 8.26
N ARG A 149 -9.03 3.89 9.12
CA ARG A 149 -9.53 5.02 9.91
C ARG A 149 -8.83 6.31 9.52
N PHE A 150 -9.59 7.39 9.43
CA PHE A 150 -9.15 8.72 9.02
C PHE A 150 -9.27 9.72 10.17
N GLU A 151 -8.28 10.61 10.29
CA GLU A 151 -8.45 11.82 11.09
C GLU A 151 -9.33 12.83 10.34
N PRO A 152 -10.08 13.70 11.07
CA PRO A 152 -11.08 14.57 10.45
C PRO A 152 -10.55 15.50 9.36
N ASP A 153 -9.31 15.95 9.43
CA ASP A 153 -8.70 16.93 8.54
C ASP A 153 -7.98 16.34 7.32
N VAL A 154 -7.97 15.00 7.18
CA VAL A 154 -7.20 14.30 6.13
C VAL A 154 -7.59 14.73 4.71
N LEU A 155 -8.88 14.95 4.45
CA LEU A 155 -9.34 15.42 3.13
C LEU A 155 -8.80 16.81 2.82
N ARG A 156 -8.92 17.73 3.77
CA ARG A 156 -8.44 19.12 3.63
C ARG A 156 -6.94 19.14 3.35
N THR A 157 -6.18 18.40 4.12
CA THR A 157 -4.72 18.35 4.04
C THR A 157 -4.23 17.72 2.73
N THR A 158 -4.86 16.62 2.31
CA THR A 158 -4.46 15.92 1.07
C THR A 158 -4.85 16.68 -0.19
N ILE A 159 -6.02 17.32 -0.22
CA ILE A 159 -6.43 18.21 -1.33
C ILE A 159 -5.44 19.39 -1.42
N ALA A 160 -5.16 20.07 -0.31
CA ALA A 160 -4.22 21.19 -0.31
C ALA A 160 -2.84 20.78 -0.82
N LEU A 161 -2.33 19.62 -0.39
CA LEU A 161 -1.03 19.10 -0.83
C LEU A 161 -1.03 18.75 -2.32
N ALA A 162 -2.09 18.12 -2.82
CA ALA A 162 -2.21 17.74 -4.23
C ALA A 162 -2.29 18.96 -5.14
N GLU A 163 -3.08 19.97 -4.74
CA GLU A 163 -3.22 21.23 -5.48
C GLU A 163 -1.90 22.02 -5.51
N GLN A 164 -1.23 22.17 -4.36
CA GLN A 164 0.05 22.88 -4.25
C GLN A 164 1.14 22.28 -5.16
N ASN A 165 1.11 20.96 -5.36
CA ASN A 165 2.11 20.25 -6.16
C ASN A 165 1.63 19.91 -7.58
N HIS A 166 0.41 20.33 -7.96
CA HIS A 166 -0.22 20.00 -9.24
C HIS A 166 -0.26 18.46 -9.50
N TRP A 167 -0.54 17.69 -8.45
CA TRP A 167 -0.70 16.24 -8.58
C TRP A 167 -2.15 15.88 -8.95
N ASP A 168 -2.28 15.01 -9.91
CA ASP A 168 -3.55 14.41 -10.31
C ASP A 168 -3.92 13.21 -9.42
N HIS A 169 -2.90 12.62 -8.79
CA HIS A 169 -3.00 11.46 -7.91
C HIS A 169 -2.02 11.61 -6.73
N LEU A 170 -2.52 11.35 -5.53
CA LEU A 170 -1.72 11.33 -4.30
C LEU A 170 -2.04 10.05 -3.52
N THR A 171 -1.02 9.25 -3.22
CA THR A 171 -1.16 8.12 -2.30
C THR A 171 -0.48 8.41 -0.98
N LEU A 172 -1.02 7.86 0.10
CA LEU A 172 -0.45 8.02 1.43
C LEU A 172 0.25 6.74 1.90
N LEU A 173 1.42 6.92 2.49
CA LEU A 173 2.07 5.91 3.31
C LEU A 173 1.41 5.96 4.69
N CYS A 174 0.48 5.05 4.93
CA CYS A 174 -0.38 5.03 6.10
C CYS A 174 0.32 4.44 7.32
N HIS A 175 -0.13 4.81 8.53
CA HIS A 175 0.34 4.22 9.77
C HIS A 175 -0.27 2.82 9.95
N ALA A 176 0.59 1.80 10.02
CA ALA A 176 0.18 0.43 10.31
C ALA A 176 0.24 0.18 11.81
N GLU A 177 -0.91 -0.09 12.42
CA GLU A 177 -0.97 -0.51 13.82
C GLU A 177 -0.49 -1.94 13.97
N MET A 178 0.38 -2.19 14.95
CA MET A 178 1.00 -3.50 15.21
C MET A 178 0.96 -3.79 16.71
N PHE A 179 0.28 -4.86 17.10
CA PHE A 179 0.06 -5.18 18.52
C PHE A 179 0.94 -6.34 19.01
N THR A 180 1.35 -7.25 18.14
CA THR A 180 2.14 -8.41 18.51
C THR A 180 3.59 -8.33 18.01
N PRO A 181 4.56 -8.95 18.70
CA PRO A 181 5.94 -8.99 18.23
C PRO A 181 6.10 -9.55 16.81
N GLY A 182 5.29 -10.57 16.46
CA GLY A 182 5.31 -11.16 15.11
C GLY A 182 4.87 -10.18 14.02
N GLU A 183 3.86 -9.35 14.29
CA GLU A 183 3.45 -8.26 13.39
C GLU A 183 4.59 -7.25 13.23
N LYS A 184 5.18 -6.79 14.34
CA LYS A 184 6.25 -5.78 14.34
C LYS A 184 7.48 -6.25 13.56
N ILE A 185 7.90 -7.50 13.75
CA ILE A 185 9.00 -8.10 12.98
C ILE A 185 8.69 -8.15 11.48
N ALA A 186 7.51 -8.68 11.13
CA ALA A 186 7.12 -8.83 9.73
C ALA A 186 6.91 -7.48 9.03
N MET A 187 6.19 -6.56 9.68
CA MET A 187 5.77 -5.30 9.06
C MET A 187 6.90 -4.28 8.94
N THR A 188 7.80 -4.15 9.94
CA THR A 188 8.96 -3.25 9.83
C THR A 188 9.92 -3.70 8.74
N PHE A 189 10.13 -5.01 8.58
CA PHE A 189 10.91 -5.57 7.47
C PHE A 189 10.19 -5.37 6.12
N PHE A 190 8.87 -5.65 6.08
CA PHE A 190 8.07 -5.46 4.86
C PHE A 190 8.09 -4.00 4.40
N ALA A 191 7.89 -3.05 5.32
CA ALA A 191 7.90 -1.62 4.99
C ALA A 191 9.24 -1.16 4.40
N MET A 192 10.36 -1.54 5.01
CA MET A 192 11.69 -1.27 4.44
C MET A 192 11.83 -1.87 3.03
N SER A 193 11.41 -3.13 2.85
CA SER A 193 11.49 -3.83 1.57
C SER A 193 10.59 -3.20 0.51
N PHE A 194 9.39 -2.75 0.91
CA PHE A 194 8.43 -2.03 0.07
C PHE A 194 9.03 -0.71 -0.44
N MET A 195 9.62 0.07 0.47
CA MET A 195 10.31 1.31 0.11
C MET A 195 11.46 1.09 -0.86
N LEU A 196 12.30 0.06 -0.64
CA LEU A 196 13.41 -0.29 -1.53
C LEU A 196 12.93 -0.76 -2.91
N GLY A 197 11.88 -1.58 -2.94
CA GLY A 197 11.36 -2.18 -4.17
C GLY A 197 10.65 -1.17 -5.07
N LEU A 198 9.79 -0.34 -4.51
CA LEU A 198 8.96 0.60 -5.28
C LEU A 198 9.58 1.99 -5.44
N ARG A 199 10.48 2.38 -4.54
CA ARG A 199 11.12 3.72 -4.53
C ARG A 199 10.09 4.84 -4.66
N PRO A 200 9.12 4.94 -3.73
CA PRO A 200 7.96 5.82 -3.86
C PRO A 200 8.32 7.29 -4.04
N TRP A 201 9.44 7.77 -3.49
CA TRP A 201 9.95 9.13 -3.70
C TRP A 201 10.25 9.49 -5.16
N ARG A 202 10.37 8.49 -6.04
CA ARG A 202 10.55 8.69 -7.48
C ARG A 202 9.24 8.68 -8.26
N ALA A 203 8.09 8.44 -7.60
CA ALA A 203 6.81 8.37 -8.28
C ALA A 203 6.42 9.72 -8.90
N SER A 204 6.77 10.83 -8.26
CA SER A 204 6.53 12.19 -8.76
C SER A 204 7.47 12.63 -9.89
N ASP A 205 8.58 11.94 -10.13
CA ASP A 205 9.47 12.24 -11.25
C ASP A 205 8.89 11.66 -12.57
N PRO A 206 8.52 12.49 -13.56
CA PRO A 206 7.94 12.01 -14.82
C PRO A 206 8.88 11.09 -15.61
N LYS A 207 10.20 11.25 -15.43
CA LYS A 207 11.23 10.44 -16.12
C LYS A 207 11.45 9.08 -15.44
N SER A 208 11.02 8.91 -14.19
CA SER A 208 11.16 7.66 -13.47
C SER A 208 10.07 6.66 -13.88
N ARG A 209 10.40 5.38 -13.90
CA ARG A 209 9.41 4.29 -14.05
C ARG A 209 8.77 3.87 -12.73
N SER A 210 9.21 4.45 -11.60
CA SER A 210 8.63 4.14 -10.30
C SER A 210 7.20 4.66 -10.22
N TYR A 211 6.34 3.86 -9.64
CA TYR A 211 4.94 4.17 -9.36
C TYR A 211 4.55 3.59 -8.01
N ILE A 212 3.50 4.12 -7.43
CA ILE A 212 2.99 3.66 -6.14
C ILE A 212 1.49 3.89 -6.04
N GLY A 213 0.82 3.01 -5.34
CA GLY A 213 -0.52 3.14 -4.80
C GLY A 213 -0.61 2.30 -3.53
N VAL A 214 -1.37 2.78 -2.56
CA VAL A 214 -1.61 2.11 -1.28
C VAL A 214 -3.10 2.03 -1.05
N GLY A 215 -3.64 0.82 -0.88
CA GLY A 215 -5.08 0.56 -0.79
C GLY A 215 -5.77 1.31 0.34
N ALA A 216 -5.04 1.63 1.41
CA ALA A 216 -5.60 2.36 2.53
C ALA A 216 -5.97 3.82 2.19
N PHE A 217 -5.26 4.50 1.26
CA PHE A 217 -5.62 5.84 0.83
C PHE A 217 -5.00 6.24 -0.51
N GLN A 218 -5.84 6.53 -1.48
CA GLN A 218 -5.45 7.14 -2.75
C GLN A 218 -6.44 8.25 -3.12
N LEU A 219 -5.96 9.48 -3.21
CA LEU A 219 -6.70 10.62 -3.72
C LEU A 219 -6.41 10.76 -5.22
N ILE A 220 -7.44 10.84 -6.06
CA ILE A 220 -7.27 11.00 -7.51
C ILE A 220 -8.34 11.94 -8.08
N ARG A 221 -7.95 12.84 -9.00
CA ARG A 221 -8.94 13.63 -9.73
C ARG A 221 -9.84 12.71 -10.57
N ARG A 222 -11.14 12.98 -10.60
CA ARG A 222 -12.07 12.22 -11.44
C ARG A 222 -11.63 12.17 -12.90
N SER A 223 -11.23 13.29 -13.48
CA SER A 223 -10.73 13.34 -14.85
C SER A 223 -9.47 12.50 -15.08
N ALA A 224 -8.59 12.43 -14.10
CA ALA A 224 -7.40 11.57 -14.12
C ALA A 224 -7.78 10.09 -14.02
N TYR A 225 -8.72 9.76 -13.14
CA TYR A 225 -9.23 8.40 -12.97
C TYR A 225 -9.92 7.89 -14.26
N GLU A 226 -10.71 8.73 -14.90
CA GLU A 226 -11.33 8.44 -16.20
C GLU A 226 -10.26 8.28 -17.29
N LYS A 227 -9.29 9.19 -17.36
CA LYS A 227 -8.21 9.14 -18.35
C LYS A 227 -7.33 7.90 -18.21
N MET A 228 -7.07 7.41 -16.99
CA MET A 228 -6.32 6.17 -16.81
C MET A 228 -7.13 4.90 -17.16
N GLY A 229 -8.45 5.03 -17.36
CA GLY A 229 -9.35 3.96 -17.75
C GLY A 229 -10.11 3.29 -16.64
N THR A 230 -10.15 3.91 -15.45
CA THR A 230 -10.88 3.47 -14.24
C THR A 230 -10.45 2.07 -13.75
N HIS A 231 -11.16 1.48 -12.79
CA HIS A 231 -10.94 0.09 -12.38
C HIS A 231 -11.33 -0.95 -13.44
N ARG A 232 -11.92 -0.53 -14.56
CA ARG A 232 -12.15 -1.43 -15.72
C ARG A 232 -10.84 -1.98 -16.28
N ARG A 233 -9.76 -1.19 -16.27
CA ARG A 233 -8.43 -1.67 -16.65
C ARG A 233 -7.77 -2.58 -15.59
N LEU A 234 -8.27 -2.55 -14.37
CA LEU A 234 -7.76 -3.32 -13.23
C LEU A 234 -8.71 -4.47 -12.85
N ALA A 235 -9.69 -4.79 -13.69
CA ALA A 235 -10.76 -5.73 -13.37
C ALA A 235 -10.29 -7.06 -12.79
N MET A 236 -9.17 -7.60 -13.29
CA MET A 236 -8.57 -8.87 -12.88
C MET A 236 -7.19 -8.69 -12.21
N GLU A 237 -6.84 -7.47 -11.79
CA GLU A 237 -5.58 -7.18 -11.13
C GLU A 237 -5.68 -7.41 -9.61
N VAL A 238 -4.84 -8.31 -9.09
CA VAL A 238 -4.87 -8.71 -7.66
C VAL A 238 -4.30 -7.62 -6.74
N VAL A 239 -3.36 -6.84 -7.25
CA VAL A 239 -2.70 -5.73 -6.54
C VAL A 239 -3.11 -4.39 -7.17
N ASP A 240 -4.43 -4.24 -7.33
CA ASP A 240 -5.08 -3.12 -7.99
C ASP A 240 -4.61 -1.76 -7.49
N ASP A 241 -4.43 -1.62 -6.18
CA ASP A 241 -3.98 -0.40 -5.52
C ASP A 241 -2.63 0.11 -6.06
N VAL A 242 -1.61 -0.74 -6.09
CA VAL A 242 -0.28 -0.39 -6.63
C VAL A 242 -0.38 -0.05 -8.12
N LYS A 243 -1.27 -0.73 -8.83
CA LYS A 243 -1.44 -0.57 -10.29
C LYS A 243 -2.23 0.67 -10.68
N VAL A 244 -3.06 1.23 -9.79
CA VAL A 244 -3.60 2.59 -9.98
C VAL A 244 -2.46 3.57 -10.23
N GLY A 245 -1.43 3.59 -9.37
CA GLY A 245 -0.28 4.46 -9.57
C GLY A 245 0.46 4.21 -10.90
N LYS A 246 0.52 2.94 -11.37
CA LYS A 246 1.09 2.59 -12.66
C LYS A 246 0.28 3.21 -13.81
N LEU A 247 -1.03 3.00 -13.81
CA LEU A 247 -1.93 3.51 -14.85
C LEU A 247 -1.95 5.04 -14.92
N VAL A 248 -1.94 5.71 -13.77
CA VAL A 248 -1.79 7.17 -13.70
C VAL A 248 -0.53 7.63 -14.45
N LYS A 249 0.58 6.97 -14.19
CA LYS A 249 1.86 7.30 -14.81
C LYS A 249 1.90 7.00 -16.32
N GLU A 250 1.33 5.86 -16.74
CA GLU A 250 1.17 5.50 -18.15
C GLU A 250 0.28 6.48 -18.93
N ALA A 251 -0.73 7.07 -18.25
CA ALA A 251 -1.59 8.11 -18.82
C ALA A 251 -0.90 9.49 -18.92
N GLY A 252 0.37 9.62 -18.50
CA GLY A 252 1.11 10.88 -18.49
C GLY A 252 0.59 11.88 -17.47
N LEU A 253 0.04 11.40 -16.36
CA LEU A 253 -0.50 12.20 -15.26
C LEU A 253 0.53 12.34 -14.13
N HIS A 254 0.38 13.36 -13.29
CA HIS A 254 1.27 13.61 -12.17
C HIS A 254 0.83 12.85 -10.92
N SER A 255 1.74 12.07 -10.35
CA SER A 255 1.50 11.29 -9.14
C SER A 255 2.41 11.74 -8.01
N GLY A 256 1.85 11.89 -6.82
CA GLY A 256 2.57 12.19 -5.59
C GLY A 256 2.46 11.10 -4.55
N VAL A 257 3.32 11.18 -3.54
CA VAL A 257 3.28 10.36 -2.34
C VAL A 257 3.57 11.22 -1.12
N ALA A 258 2.87 10.95 -0.02
CA ALA A 258 3.13 11.61 1.26
C ALA A 258 3.04 10.63 2.43
N LYS A 259 3.70 10.97 3.55
CA LYS A 259 3.57 10.24 4.80
C LYS A 259 2.31 10.71 5.51
N ALA A 260 1.41 9.79 5.81
CA ALA A 260 0.19 10.11 6.53
C ALA A 260 0.43 10.39 8.02
N GLY A 261 1.47 9.81 8.61
CA GLY A 261 1.55 9.70 10.06
C GLY A 261 0.28 9.01 10.57
N ARG A 262 -0.30 9.50 11.66
CA ARG A 262 -1.55 8.95 12.23
C ARG A 262 -2.82 9.45 11.56
N ALA A 263 -2.73 10.36 10.58
CA ALA A 263 -3.92 10.86 9.87
C ALA A 263 -4.69 9.76 9.12
N VAL A 264 -4.01 8.68 8.74
CA VAL A 264 -4.62 7.47 8.18
C VAL A 264 -4.00 6.26 8.85
N THR A 265 -4.83 5.47 9.54
CA THR A 265 -4.38 4.30 10.31
C THR A 265 -5.10 3.03 9.85
N VAL A 266 -4.36 1.92 9.84
CA VAL A 266 -4.91 0.60 9.49
C VAL A 266 -4.27 -0.48 10.36
N HIS A 267 -5.10 -1.40 10.86
CA HIS A 267 -4.62 -2.68 11.39
C HIS A 267 -4.79 -3.74 10.30
N TRP A 268 -3.74 -3.88 9.47
CA TRP A 268 -3.82 -4.65 8.24
C TRP A 268 -4.29 -6.09 8.48
N HIS A 269 -3.61 -6.83 9.38
CA HIS A 269 -4.01 -8.19 9.78
C HIS A 269 -3.60 -8.47 11.22
N ALA A 270 -4.53 -8.95 12.04
CA ALA A 270 -4.29 -9.31 13.43
C ALA A 270 -3.44 -10.59 13.55
N GLY A 271 -2.19 -10.44 14.00
CA GLY A 271 -1.24 -11.54 14.23
C GLY A 271 -0.52 -12.03 12.97
N LEU A 272 0.71 -12.52 13.18
CA LEU A 272 1.60 -12.99 12.11
C LEU A 272 0.95 -14.07 11.22
N GLY A 273 0.17 -14.98 11.83
CA GLY A 273 -0.52 -16.03 11.08
C GLY A 273 -1.53 -15.48 10.06
N ASN A 274 -2.23 -14.41 10.41
CA ASN A 274 -3.18 -13.74 9.50
C ASN A 274 -2.47 -12.92 8.45
N ILE A 275 -1.34 -12.27 8.77
CA ILE A 275 -0.47 -11.62 7.78
C ILE A 275 -0.07 -12.64 6.70
N ILE A 276 0.46 -13.80 7.10
CA ILE A 276 0.90 -14.85 6.17
C ILE A 276 -0.27 -15.38 5.32
N ARG A 277 -1.44 -15.61 5.94
CA ARG A 277 -2.63 -16.10 5.21
C ARG A 277 -3.20 -15.06 4.25
N GLY A 278 -3.39 -13.83 4.73
CA GLY A 278 -3.98 -12.73 3.95
C GLY A 278 -3.14 -12.32 2.74
N THR A 279 -1.81 -12.40 2.86
CA THR A 279 -0.88 -12.06 1.77
C THR A 279 -0.64 -13.21 0.78
N THR A 280 -1.18 -14.41 1.04
CA THR A 280 -1.01 -15.58 0.16
C THR A 280 -1.49 -15.31 -1.28
N LYS A 281 -2.52 -14.47 -1.47
CA LYS A 281 -3.00 -14.08 -2.79
C LYS A 281 -2.06 -13.07 -3.50
N ASN A 282 -1.29 -12.26 -2.75
CA ASN A 282 -0.60 -11.10 -3.28
C ASN A 282 0.81 -11.41 -3.82
N PHE A 283 1.66 -12.09 -3.04
CA PHE A 283 3.08 -12.17 -3.35
C PHE A 283 3.39 -12.80 -4.71
N TYR A 284 2.71 -13.89 -5.11
CA TYR A 284 2.94 -14.46 -6.43
C TYR A 284 2.33 -13.59 -7.55
N ALA A 285 1.24 -12.89 -7.27
CA ALA A 285 0.67 -11.93 -8.21
C ALA A 285 1.62 -10.74 -8.48
N THR A 286 2.34 -10.23 -7.46
CA THR A 286 3.33 -9.16 -7.66
C THR A 286 4.47 -9.56 -8.59
N THR A 287 4.74 -10.86 -8.78
CA THR A 287 5.74 -11.36 -9.74
C THR A 287 5.20 -11.47 -11.16
N GLY A 288 3.94 -11.09 -11.40
CA GLY A 288 3.23 -11.36 -12.65
C GLY A 288 3.06 -12.87 -12.90
N PHE A 289 2.94 -13.64 -11.83
CA PHE A 289 2.84 -15.12 -11.86
C PHE A 289 4.03 -15.82 -12.54
N ARG A 290 5.24 -15.23 -12.43
CA ARG A 290 6.48 -15.76 -13.00
C ARG A 290 7.31 -16.43 -11.92
N LEU A 291 7.44 -17.77 -12.01
CA LEU A 291 8.16 -18.58 -11.01
C LEU A 291 9.63 -18.12 -10.83
N TRP A 292 10.33 -17.83 -11.92
CA TRP A 292 11.74 -17.40 -11.85
C TRP A 292 11.92 -16.07 -11.11
N VAL A 293 10.91 -15.17 -11.17
CA VAL A 293 10.93 -13.89 -10.41
C VAL A 293 10.75 -14.19 -8.91
N ALA A 294 9.81 -15.06 -8.55
CA ALA A 294 9.60 -15.48 -7.16
C ALA A 294 10.86 -16.16 -6.58
N VAL A 295 11.49 -17.05 -7.32
CA VAL A 295 12.75 -17.69 -6.92
C VAL A 295 13.87 -16.66 -6.77
N GLY A 296 13.99 -15.73 -7.71
CA GLY A 296 14.96 -14.62 -7.63
C GLY A 296 14.76 -13.72 -6.43
N GLN A 297 13.50 -13.40 -6.08
CA GLN A 297 13.17 -12.62 -4.87
C GLN A 297 13.57 -13.36 -3.60
N VAL A 298 13.27 -14.67 -3.47
CA VAL A 298 13.67 -15.47 -2.32
C VAL A 298 15.19 -15.54 -2.21
N ALA A 299 15.87 -15.88 -3.30
CA ALA A 299 17.33 -15.94 -3.33
C ALA A 299 17.97 -14.60 -2.97
N GLY A 300 17.47 -13.50 -3.54
CA GLY A 300 17.92 -12.14 -3.23
C GLY A 300 17.75 -11.79 -1.76
N ASN A 301 16.59 -12.08 -1.16
CA ASN A 301 16.36 -11.86 0.27
C ASN A 301 17.34 -12.67 1.14
N LEU A 302 17.53 -13.95 0.85
CA LEU A 302 18.47 -14.80 1.59
C LEU A 302 19.91 -14.28 1.47
N LEU A 303 20.34 -13.90 0.28
CA LEU A 303 21.70 -13.40 0.04
C LEU A 303 21.94 -12.04 0.71
N MET A 304 20.96 -11.15 0.66
CA MET A 304 21.14 -9.76 1.14
C MET A 304 20.93 -9.63 2.65
N PHE A 305 20.03 -10.41 3.26
CA PHE A 305 19.61 -10.19 4.64
C PHE A 305 19.95 -11.35 5.59
N VAL A 306 20.21 -12.56 5.09
CA VAL A 306 20.48 -13.71 5.95
C VAL A 306 21.95 -14.14 5.85
N LEU A 307 22.48 -14.24 4.65
CA LEU A 307 23.84 -14.75 4.43
C LEU A 307 24.94 -13.96 5.15
N PRO A 308 24.95 -12.61 5.22
CA PRO A 308 25.97 -11.88 5.98
C PRO A 308 26.03 -12.27 7.45
N TRP A 309 24.88 -12.51 8.09
CA TRP A 309 24.82 -12.98 9.48
C TRP A 309 25.41 -14.37 9.67
N LEU A 310 25.10 -15.29 8.73
CA LEU A 310 25.63 -16.65 8.77
C LEU A 310 27.12 -16.71 8.45
N ALA A 311 27.62 -15.83 7.58
CA ALA A 311 29.03 -15.77 7.21
C ALA A 311 29.91 -15.16 8.28
N LEU A 312 29.38 -14.20 9.08
CA LEU A 312 30.14 -13.39 10.02
C LEU A 312 31.05 -14.18 10.99
N PRO A 313 30.63 -15.32 11.56
CA PRO A 313 31.48 -16.11 12.45
C PRO A 313 32.70 -16.78 11.74
N PHE A 314 32.61 -16.99 10.43
CA PHE A 314 33.57 -17.78 9.65
C PHE A 314 34.55 -16.93 8.84
N VAL A 315 34.31 -15.62 8.71
CA VAL A 315 35.14 -14.71 7.93
C VAL A 315 36.06 -13.86 8.80
N GLN A 316 37.21 -13.44 8.26
CA GLN A 316 38.20 -12.63 8.96
C GLN A 316 38.69 -11.49 8.06
N GLY A 317 39.46 -10.55 8.63
CA GLY A 317 40.03 -9.42 7.92
C GLY A 317 38.97 -8.55 7.22
N TRP A 318 39.22 -8.13 6.00
CA TRP A 318 38.30 -7.29 5.22
C TRP A 318 36.93 -7.94 4.97
N ALA A 319 36.88 -9.27 4.80
CA ALA A 319 35.61 -9.97 4.64
C ALA A 319 34.71 -9.82 5.88
N ARG A 320 35.28 -9.80 7.10
CA ARG A 320 34.52 -9.54 8.33
C ARG A 320 33.99 -8.11 8.39
N ILE A 321 34.81 -7.13 8.00
CA ILE A 321 34.37 -5.72 7.93
C ILE A 321 33.20 -5.55 6.98
N PHE A 322 33.28 -6.14 5.79
CA PHE A 322 32.19 -6.09 4.82
C PHE A 322 30.93 -6.85 5.26
N ALA A 323 31.09 -7.98 5.97
CA ALA A 323 29.93 -8.68 6.56
C ALA A 323 29.23 -7.81 7.62
N VAL A 324 29.99 -7.16 8.51
CA VAL A 324 29.43 -6.22 9.50
C VAL A 324 28.73 -5.06 8.81
N SER A 325 29.32 -4.45 7.78
CA SER A 325 28.69 -3.38 7.01
C SER A 325 27.40 -3.84 6.33
N ALA A 326 27.39 -5.05 5.73
CA ALA A 326 26.23 -5.65 5.10
C ALA A 326 25.09 -6.02 6.08
N ILE A 327 25.39 -6.08 7.38
CA ILE A 327 24.42 -6.25 8.46
C ILE A 327 23.95 -4.89 9.00
N VAL A 328 24.87 -4.00 9.32
CA VAL A 328 24.55 -2.74 10.01
C VAL A 328 23.73 -1.81 9.14
N LEU A 329 24.07 -1.66 7.86
CA LEU A 329 23.36 -0.74 6.95
C LEU A 329 21.86 -1.08 6.80
N PRO A 330 21.47 -2.33 6.49
CA PRO A 330 20.05 -2.69 6.41
C PRO A 330 19.35 -2.70 7.78
N VAL A 331 20.06 -3.01 8.88
CA VAL A 331 19.51 -2.89 10.24
C VAL A 331 19.16 -1.43 10.53
N MET A 332 20.04 -0.48 10.22
CA MET A 332 19.74 0.96 10.37
C MET A 332 18.55 1.38 9.50
N ALA A 333 18.45 0.89 8.27
CA ALA A 333 17.31 1.18 7.39
C ALA A 333 15.99 0.64 7.96
N GLN A 334 15.99 -0.58 8.52
CA GLN A 334 14.80 -1.15 9.17
C GLN A 334 14.47 -0.44 10.48
N ALA A 335 15.47 0.02 11.24
CA ALA A 335 15.25 0.84 12.42
C ALA A 335 14.52 2.15 12.07
N GLY A 336 14.91 2.80 10.96
CA GLY A 336 14.19 3.95 10.43
C GLY A 336 12.74 3.62 10.07
N ALA A 337 12.49 2.47 9.44
CA ALA A 337 11.13 2.03 9.13
C ALA A 337 10.31 1.73 10.40
N ALA A 338 10.91 1.19 11.46
CA ALA A 338 10.22 0.98 12.74
C ALA A 338 9.78 2.30 13.37
N LEU A 339 10.65 3.31 13.36
CA LEU A 339 10.34 4.65 13.90
C LEU A 339 9.19 5.34 13.15
N GLU A 340 9.03 5.12 11.85
CA GLU A 340 7.90 5.67 11.08
C GLU A 340 6.53 5.11 11.53
N PHE A 341 6.53 3.96 12.22
CA PHE A 341 5.35 3.33 12.82
C PHE A 341 5.25 3.52 14.34
N ASP A 342 6.04 4.42 14.92
CA ASP A 342 6.14 4.60 16.37
C ASP A 342 6.57 3.32 17.12
N GLU A 343 7.33 2.44 16.44
CA GLU A 343 7.79 1.18 17.00
C GLU A 343 9.26 1.24 17.44
N SER A 344 9.61 0.36 18.38
CA SER A 344 10.99 0.28 18.87
C SER A 344 11.97 -0.06 17.75
N PRO A 345 13.05 0.73 17.56
CA PRO A 345 14.07 0.44 16.56
C PRO A 345 14.84 -0.88 16.84
N LEU A 346 14.70 -1.44 18.05
CA LEU A 346 15.28 -2.75 18.40
C LEU A 346 14.70 -3.90 17.57
N TYR A 347 13.49 -3.76 17.01
CA TYR A 347 12.95 -4.74 16.07
C TYR A 347 13.82 -4.90 14.82
N ALA A 348 14.65 -3.94 14.47
CA ALA A 348 15.58 -4.06 13.35
C ALA A 348 16.65 -5.16 13.54
N VAL A 349 16.99 -5.51 14.79
CA VAL A 349 17.91 -6.62 15.06
C VAL A 349 17.32 -7.98 14.65
N THR A 350 15.99 -8.07 14.57
CA THR A 350 15.28 -9.27 14.09
C THR A 350 15.23 -9.39 12.57
N GLN A 351 15.98 -8.59 11.83
CA GLN A 351 15.98 -8.51 10.37
C GLN A 351 16.09 -9.87 9.66
N PRO A 352 17.01 -10.79 10.03
CA PRO A 352 17.07 -12.09 9.37
C PRO A 352 15.76 -12.88 9.49
N LEU A 353 15.09 -12.76 10.66
CA LEU A 353 13.80 -13.39 10.90
C LEU A 353 12.71 -12.76 10.04
N GLY A 354 12.67 -11.43 9.93
CA GLY A 354 11.77 -10.72 9.01
C GLY A 354 11.95 -11.16 7.56
N ALA A 355 13.21 -11.28 7.12
CA ALA A 355 13.55 -11.78 5.78
C ALA A 355 13.05 -13.22 5.55
N LEU A 356 13.22 -14.11 6.52
CA LEU A 356 12.74 -15.50 6.43
C LEU A 356 11.22 -15.56 6.40
N ILE A 357 10.52 -14.72 7.16
CA ILE A 357 9.06 -14.60 7.12
C ILE A 357 8.60 -14.20 5.72
N VAL A 358 9.19 -13.16 5.13
CA VAL A 358 8.84 -12.71 3.76
C VAL A 358 9.19 -13.79 2.72
N CYS A 359 10.35 -14.45 2.83
CA CYS A 359 10.67 -15.59 1.97
C CYS A 359 9.59 -16.70 2.06
N TRP A 360 9.16 -17.02 3.28
CA TRP A 360 8.07 -17.99 3.49
C TRP A 360 6.76 -17.52 2.87
N MET A 361 6.40 -16.24 2.99
CA MET A 361 5.19 -15.67 2.37
C MET A 361 5.24 -15.80 0.84
N ILE A 362 6.39 -15.52 0.19
CA ILE A 362 6.58 -15.67 -1.25
C ILE A 362 6.46 -17.15 -1.66
N VAL A 363 7.17 -18.05 -0.96
CA VAL A 363 7.15 -19.51 -1.24
C VAL A 363 5.74 -20.04 -1.08
N ARG A 364 5.07 -19.73 0.04
CA ARG A 364 3.70 -20.16 0.31
C ARG A 364 2.73 -19.65 -0.75
N SER A 365 2.78 -18.37 -1.08
CA SER A 365 1.93 -17.75 -2.11
C SER A 365 2.10 -18.47 -3.45
N THR A 366 3.34 -18.67 -3.87
CA THR A 366 3.69 -19.34 -5.12
C THR A 366 3.20 -20.81 -5.12
N PHE A 367 3.51 -21.56 -4.06
CA PHE A 367 3.14 -22.97 -3.95
C PHE A 367 1.62 -23.15 -3.94
N VAL A 368 0.90 -22.38 -3.12
CA VAL A 368 -0.56 -22.48 -3.01
C VAL A 368 -1.22 -22.16 -4.34
N THR A 369 -0.82 -21.05 -4.99
CA THR A 369 -1.39 -20.61 -6.26
C THR A 369 -1.13 -21.64 -7.37
N LEU A 370 0.08 -22.18 -7.48
CA LEU A 370 0.41 -23.20 -8.49
C LEU A 370 -0.32 -24.52 -8.24
N ARG A 371 -0.39 -24.96 -6.96
CA ARG A 371 -1.07 -26.21 -6.61
C ARG A 371 -2.57 -26.16 -6.86
N GLN A 372 -3.20 -24.99 -6.62
CA GLN A 372 -4.64 -24.81 -6.82
C GLN A 372 -5.00 -24.41 -8.26
N GLY A 373 -4.01 -24.07 -9.10
CA GLY A 373 -4.23 -23.52 -10.44
C GLY A 373 -4.83 -22.11 -10.44
N GLY A 374 -4.74 -21.39 -9.32
CA GLY A 374 -5.33 -20.05 -9.19
C GLY A 374 -5.31 -19.51 -7.76
N ILE A 375 -6.05 -18.43 -7.54
CA ILE A 375 -6.19 -17.74 -6.26
C ILE A 375 -7.62 -17.90 -5.75
N ARG A 376 -7.78 -18.23 -4.45
CA ARG A 376 -9.05 -18.03 -3.74
C ARG A 376 -9.02 -16.69 -3.01
N TRP A 377 -10.00 -15.86 -3.32
CA TRP A 377 -10.16 -14.58 -2.65
C TRP A 377 -11.61 -14.40 -2.21
N ARG A 378 -11.83 -14.30 -0.90
CA ARG A 378 -13.15 -14.10 -0.29
C ARG A 378 -14.20 -15.06 -0.88
N GLY A 379 -13.92 -16.38 -0.78
CA GLY A 379 -14.80 -17.43 -1.27
C GLY A 379 -14.76 -17.71 -2.77
N THR A 380 -14.42 -16.73 -3.60
CA THR A 380 -14.37 -16.88 -5.07
C THR A 380 -13.02 -17.44 -5.53
N PHE A 381 -13.04 -18.38 -6.47
CA PHE A 381 -11.86 -18.93 -7.12
C PHE A 381 -11.62 -18.23 -8.47
N TYR A 382 -10.37 -17.82 -8.70
CA TYR A 382 -9.93 -17.19 -9.95
C TYR A 382 -8.79 -17.99 -10.54
N ALA A 383 -8.99 -18.48 -11.78
CA ALA A 383 -7.99 -19.27 -12.48
C ALA A 383 -6.74 -18.44 -12.82
N ILE A 384 -5.56 -19.03 -12.68
CA ILE A 384 -4.28 -18.34 -12.92
C ILE A 384 -4.18 -17.79 -14.35
N GLU A 385 -4.74 -18.48 -15.33
CA GLU A 385 -4.72 -18.05 -16.74
C GLU A 385 -5.58 -16.80 -16.98
N GLU A 386 -6.69 -16.66 -16.25
CA GLU A 386 -7.52 -15.45 -16.28
C GLU A 386 -6.80 -14.28 -15.61
N LEU A 387 -6.21 -14.53 -14.43
CA LEU A 387 -5.43 -13.52 -13.70
C LEU A 387 -4.23 -13.01 -14.52
N LYS A 388 -3.50 -13.91 -15.20
CA LYS A 388 -2.37 -13.51 -16.06
C LYS A 388 -2.78 -12.59 -17.22
N ARG A 389 -3.99 -12.76 -17.77
CA ARG A 389 -4.50 -11.88 -18.82
C ARG A 389 -4.85 -10.49 -18.31
N GLY A 390 -5.19 -10.40 -17.02
CA GLY A 390 -5.54 -9.14 -16.37
C GLY A 390 -4.36 -8.38 -15.76
N VAL A 391 -3.14 -8.91 -15.82
CA VAL A 391 -1.94 -8.23 -15.30
C VAL A 391 -1.65 -6.98 -16.13
N VAL A 392 -1.64 -5.83 -15.45
CA VAL A 392 -1.35 -4.51 -16.01
C VAL A 392 0.11 -4.11 -15.82
#